data_fc8e04bc0e882c9e60d6222bae6f14fb
#
_entry.id   fc8e04bc0e882c9e60d6222bae6f14fb
#
_cell.length_a   1.000
_cell.length_b   1.000
_cell.length_c   1.000
_cell.angle_alpha   90.00
_cell.angle_beta   90.00
_cell.angle_gamma   90.00
#
_symmetry.space_group_name_H-M   'P 1'
#
loop_
_entity.id
_entity.type
_entity.pdbx_description
1 polymer ?
#
loop_
_entity_poly.entity_id
_entity_poly.type
_entity_poly.pdbx_seq_one_letter_code
_entity_poly.pdbx_strand_id
1 'polypeptide(L)'
;MIDKLEQIVTRYEELTQELSSPELLSNPSAYAKAAKQHRTLGEVVQKYQSWKALTKEMADARELLDTSDDNDMREMALLEVESLQEKIEAADKELKLLLIPSDPNDEKNVILEIRAGTGGDEATLFAAEMVRMYSRYAERHRWRFEVLEASESGIGGLKEAIVLIEGDKVYSKLKHESGVHRVQRVPQTEASGRIHTSAITVAVLPEAEEVDVKIDPKDLRIDTFCSSGPGGQSVNTTYSAVRITHLPTNVVVSMQDEKSQIKNREKAMRVLRARLQELEEDKQHAAQASERRSMVGSGDRSEKIRTYNFKENRVTDHRIGLTIHQLDLVMEGNLDPFIDALVAHYQAEKLKAEAVAA
;
A
#
# COMPACT_ATOMS: atom_id res chain seq x y z
N MET A 1 -23.26 -5.30 -10.97
CA MET A 1 -22.15 -6.28 -10.82
C MET A 1 -21.76 -6.92 -12.16
N ILE A 2 -22.68 -7.55 -12.85
CA ILE A 2 -22.42 -8.26 -14.13
C ILE A 2 -21.78 -7.33 -15.16
N ASP A 3 -22.32 -6.12 -15.37
CA ASP A 3 -21.78 -5.15 -16.33
C ASP A 3 -20.31 -4.77 -16.04
N LYS A 4 -19.94 -4.64 -14.75
CA LYS A 4 -18.53 -4.39 -14.35
C LYS A 4 -17.64 -5.60 -14.67
N LEU A 5 -18.14 -6.81 -14.44
CA LEU A 5 -17.40 -8.05 -14.77
C LEU A 5 -17.19 -8.22 -16.27
N GLU A 6 -18.17 -7.88 -17.09
CA GLU A 6 -18.04 -7.91 -18.55
C GLU A 6 -17.02 -6.87 -19.06
N GLN A 7 -17.00 -5.68 -18.49
CA GLN A 7 -15.97 -4.67 -18.77
C GLN A 7 -14.56 -5.19 -18.40
N ILE A 8 -14.43 -5.90 -17.29
CA ILE A 8 -13.15 -6.50 -16.86
C ILE A 8 -12.70 -7.59 -17.85
N VAL A 9 -13.63 -8.42 -18.33
CA VAL A 9 -13.33 -9.44 -19.37
C VAL A 9 -12.84 -8.77 -20.64
N THR A 10 -13.53 -7.74 -21.12
CA THR A 10 -13.15 -7.01 -22.32
C THR A 10 -11.74 -6.40 -22.15
N ARG A 11 -11.49 -5.77 -21.00
CA ARG A 11 -10.17 -5.19 -20.72
C ARG A 11 -9.06 -6.24 -20.62
N TYR A 12 -9.35 -7.40 -20.08
CA TYR A 12 -8.43 -8.53 -20.02
C TYR A 12 -8.06 -9.03 -21.43
N GLU A 13 -9.04 -9.13 -22.32
CA GLU A 13 -8.83 -9.53 -23.72
C GLU A 13 -8.00 -8.49 -24.48
N GLU A 14 -8.28 -7.20 -24.30
CA GLU A 14 -7.47 -6.10 -24.85
C GLU A 14 -6.01 -6.19 -24.39
N LEU A 15 -5.78 -6.37 -23.08
CA LEU A 15 -4.43 -6.52 -22.51
C LEU A 15 -3.71 -7.78 -23.06
N THR A 16 -4.45 -8.85 -23.30
CA THR A 16 -3.89 -10.07 -23.93
C THR A 16 -3.38 -9.77 -25.34
N GLN A 17 -4.12 -8.97 -26.10
CA GLN A 17 -3.71 -8.53 -27.44
C GLN A 17 -2.55 -7.54 -27.38
N GLU A 18 -2.61 -6.56 -26.45
CA GLU A 18 -1.53 -5.57 -26.23
C GLU A 18 -0.20 -6.26 -25.88
N LEU A 19 -0.22 -7.28 -24.99
CA LEU A 19 0.97 -8.04 -24.58
C LEU A 19 1.63 -8.81 -25.74
N SER A 20 0.85 -9.11 -26.78
CA SER A 20 1.33 -9.79 -27.99
C SER A 20 1.90 -8.81 -29.04
N SER A 21 1.76 -7.49 -28.80
CA SER A 21 2.20 -6.48 -29.77
C SER A 21 3.73 -6.27 -29.73
N PRO A 22 4.39 -6.14 -30.90
CA PRO A 22 5.84 -5.88 -30.97
C PRO A 22 6.24 -4.54 -30.33
N GLU A 23 5.34 -3.57 -30.34
CA GLU A 23 5.58 -2.22 -29.79
C GLU A 23 5.75 -2.27 -28.26
N LEU A 24 4.92 -3.04 -27.56
CA LEU A 24 4.98 -3.19 -26.11
C LEU A 24 6.21 -4.01 -25.67
N LEU A 25 6.60 -5.01 -26.47
CA LEU A 25 7.80 -5.82 -26.23
C LEU A 25 9.10 -4.99 -26.28
N SER A 26 9.10 -3.88 -27.00
CA SER A 26 10.24 -2.97 -27.06
C SER A 26 10.41 -2.10 -25.81
N ASN A 27 9.40 -2.01 -24.94
CA ASN A 27 9.41 -1.22 -23.70
C ASN A 27 9.22 -2.07 -22.46
N PRO A 28 10.31 -2.52 -21.80
CA PRO A 28 10.24 -3.44 -20.65
C PRO A 28 9.39 -2.93 -19.48
N SER A 29 9.41 -1.61 -19.20
CA SER A 29 8.64 -1.02 -18.11
C SER A 29 7.12 -1.04 -18.39
N ALA A 30 6.71 -0.69 -19.62
CA ALA A 30 5.31 -0.73 -20.04
C ALA A 30 4.81 -2.19 -20.09
N TYR A 31 5.64 -3.12 -20.59
CA TYR A 31 5.33 -4.54 -20.61
C TYR A 31 5.10 -5.10 -19.21
N ALA A 32 5.99 -4.79 -18.25
CA ALA A 32 5.83 -5.24 -16.87
C ALA A 32 4.53 -4.75 -16.22
N LYS A 33 4.15 -3.48 -16.47
CA LYS A 33 2.87 -2.92 -15.99
C LYS A 33 1.66 -3.62 -16.61
N ALA A 34 1.67 -3.84 -17.92
CA ALA A 34 0.59 -4.52 -18.62
C ALA A 34 0.47 -5.99 -18.19
N ALA A 35 1.58 -6.71 -18.06
CA ALA A 35 1.62 -8.10 -17.59
C ALA A 35 1.09 -8.22 -16.15
N LYS A 36 1.43 -7.26 -15.28
CA LYS A 36 0.91 -7.20 -13.92
C LYS A 36 -0.61 -7.00 -13.88
N GLN A 37 -1.12 -6.04 -14.66
CA GLN A 37 -2.57 -5.82 -14.78
C GLN A 37 -3.29 -7.03 -15.34
N HIS A 38 -2.75 -7.65 -16.38
CA HIS A 38 -3.30 -8.86 -16.98
C HIS A 38 -3.40 -10.00 -15.96
N ARG A 39 -2.35 -10.23 -15.14
CA ARG A 39 -2.36 -11.23 -14.08
C ARG A 39 -3.47 -10.98 -13.06
N THR A 40 -3.58 -9.73 -12.58
CA THR A 40 -4.60 -9.34 -11.58
C THR A 40 -6.02 -9.52 -12.12
N LEU A 41 -6.28 -9.08 -13.37
CA LEU A 41 -7.59 -9.25 -13.99
C LEU A 41 -7.87 -10.72 -14.33
N GLY A 42 -6.84 -11.51 -14.63
CA GLY A 42 -6.97 -12.94 -14.95
C GLY A 42 -7.59 -13.75 -13.81
N GLU A 43 -7.27 -13.47 -12.56
CA GLU A 43 -7.87 -14.11 -11.39
C GLU A 43 -9.38 -13.84 -11.33
N VAL A 44 -9.80 -12.59 -11.58
CA VAL A 44 -11.22 -12.18 -11.61
C VAL A 44 -11.95 -12.86 -12.77
N VAL A 45 -11.37 -12.85 -13.97
CA VAL A 45 -11.96 -13.44 -15.19
C VAL A 45 -12.15 -14.95 -15.04
N GLN A 46 -11.17 -15.66 -14.49
CA GLN A 46 -11.24 -17.10 -14.25
C GLN A 46 -12.39 -17.44 -13.28
N LYS A 47 -12.52 -16.70 -12.18
CA LYS A 47 -13.60 -16.90 -11.22
C LYS A 47 -14.98 -16.57 -11.82
N TYR A 48 -15.06 -15.52 -12.63
CA TYR A 48 -16.29 -15.15 -13.33
C TYR A 48 -16.72 -16.21 -14.36
N GLN A 49 -15.77 -16.76 -15.11
CA GLN A 49 -16.04 -17.87 -16.03
C GLN A 49 -16.55 -19.11 -15.29
N SER A 50 -15.94 -19.46 -14.15
CA SER A 50 -16.41 -20.55 -13.30
C SER A 50 -17.83 -20.30 -12.76
N TRP A 51 -18.11 -19.08 -12.30
CA TRP A 51 -19.45 -18.69 -11.86
C TRP A 51 -20.49 -18.78 -12.99
N LYS A 52 -20.13 -18.35 -14.20
CA LYS A 52 -20.97 -18.44 -15.41
C LYS A 52 -21.28 -19.91 -15.77
N ALA A 53 -20.29 -20.80 -15.67
CA ALA A 53 -20.44 -22.22 -15.89
C ALA A 53 -21.43 -22.85 -14.87
N LEU A 54 -21.22 -22.60 -13.58
CA LEU A 54 -22.10 -23.07 -12.51
C LEU A 54 -23.53 -22.55 -12.65
N THR A 55 -23.69 -21.28 -13.05
CA THR A 55 -25.01 -20.69 -13.28
C THR A 55 -25.74 -21.37 -14.47
N LYS A 56 -25.00 -21.73 -15.52
CA LYS A 56 -25.53 -22.46 -16.66
C LYS A 56 -25.91 -23.88 -16.26
N GLU A 57 -25.03 -24.61 -15.58
CA GLU A 57 -25.31 -25.96 -15.05
C GLU A 57 -26.57 -25.97 -14.16
N MET A 58 -26.75 -24.95 -13.32
CA MET A 58 -27.95 -24.81 -12.50
C MET A 58 -29.21 -24.58 -13.35
N ALA A 59 -29.12 -23.82 -14.44
CA ALA A 59 -30.24 -23.60 -15.36
C ALA A 59 -30.61 -24.91 -16.06
N ASP A 60 -29.63 -25.66 -16.55
CA ASP A 60 -29.81 -26.96 -17.20
C ASP A 60 -30.41 -28.01 -16.22
N ALA A 61 -29.94 -28.03 -14.94
CA ALA A 61 -30.48 -28.89 -13.90
C ALA A 61 -31.97 -28.56 -13.55
N ARG A 62 -32.30 -27.26 -13.51
CA ARG A 62 -33.71 -26.82 -13.31
C ARG A 62 -34.62 -27.20 -14.49
N GLU A 63 -34.15 -27.05 -15.71
CA GLU A 63 -34.89 -27.47 -16.89
C GLU A 63 -35.15 -28.99 -16.87
N LEU A 64 -34.17 -29.79 -16.44
CA LEU A 64 -34.33 -31.25 -16.23
C LEU A 64 -35.38 -31.56 -15.14
N LEU A 65 -35.36 -30.80 -14.04
CA LEU A 65 -36.36 -30.96 -12.96
C LEU A 65 -37.79 -30.68 -13.41
N ASP A 66 -37.97 -29.70 -14.31
CA ASP A 66 -39.29 -29.29 -14.82
C ASP A 66 -39.78 -30.19 -15.94
N THR A 67 -38.89 -30.75 -16.76
CA THR A 67 -39.26 -31.53 -17.97
C THR A 67 -39.28 -33.05 -17.77
N SER A 68 -38.60 -33.56 -16.71
CA SER A 68 -38.51 -35.01 -16.47
C SER A 68 -39.80 -35.55 -15.81
N ASP A 69 -40.36 -36.64 -16.38
CA ASP A 69 -41.48 -37.40 -15.79
C ASP A 69 -41.01 -38.53 -14.85
N ASP A 70 -39.70 -38.81 -14.81
CA ASP A 70 -39.09 -39.84 -13.98
C ASP A 70 -38.75 -39.28 -12.57
N ASN A 71 -39.31 -39.96 -11.55
CA ASN A 71 -39.15 -39.54 -10.16
C ASN A 71 -37.69 -39.64 -9.69
N ASP A 72 -36.93 -40.66 -10.11
CA ASP A 72 -35.52 -40.83 -9.70
C ASP A 72 -34.63 -39.74 -10.33
N MET A 73 -34.89 -39.39 -11.59
CA MET A 73 -34.21 -38.29 -12.27
C MET A 73 -34.54 -36.93 -11.63
N ARG A 74 -35.79 -36.72 -11.21
CA ARG A 74 -36.16 -35.47 -10.50
C ARG A 74 -35.50 -35.34 -9.14
N GLU A 75 -35.38 -36.43 -8.38
CA GLU A 75 -34.72 -36.44 -7.09
C GLU A 75 -33.22 -36.14 -7.24
N MET A 76 -32.55 -36.73 -8.24
CA MET A 76 -31.17 -36.44 -8.58
C MET A 76 -30.96 -34.96 -8.97
N ALA A 77 -31.83 -34.44 -9.86
CA ALA A 77 -31.77 -33.05 -10.29
C ALA A 77 -31.97 -32.06 -9.12
N LEU A 78 -32.83 -32.41 -8.16
CA LEU A 78 -33.08 -31.60 -6.98
C LEU A 78 -31.85 -31.50 -6.08
N LEU A 79 -31.19 -32.63 -5.83
CA LEU A 79 -29.91 -32.66 -5.07
C LEU A 79 -28.81 -31.89 -5.79
N GLU A 80 -28.76 -31.96 -7.10
CA GLU A 80 -27.80 -31.23 -7.92
C GLU A 80 -28.03 -29.70 -7.85
N VAL A 81 -29.30 -29.26 -7.96
CA VAL A 81 -29.70 -27.85 -7.81
C VAL A 81 -29.29 -27.30 -6.43
N GLU A 82 -29.54 -28.05 -5.33
CA GLU A 82 -29.13 -27.64 -3.98
C GLU A 82 -27.58 -27.49 -3.88
N SER A 83 -26.84 -28.48 -4.38
CA SER A 83 -25.37 -28.42 -4.39
C SER A 83 -24.81 -27.27 -5.23
N LEU A 84 -25.41 -27.02 -6.42
CA LEU A 84 -25.00 -25.92 -7.30
C LEU A 84 -25.36 -24.56 -6.69
N GLN A 85 -26.48 -24.46 -5.98
CA GLN A 85 -26.83 -23.21 -5.29
C GLN A 85 -25.83 -22.81 -4.25
N GLU A 86 -25.36 -23.74 -3.40
CA GLU A 86 -24.30 -23.47 -2.42
C GLU A 86 -22.99 -23.01 -3.09
N LYS A 87 -22.60 -23.68 -4.19
CA LYS A 87 -21.40 -23.34 -4.96
C LYS A 87 -21.50 -21.94 -5.60
N ILE A 88 -22.68 -21.59 -6.14
CA ILE A 88 -22.92 -20.27 -6.74
C ILE A 88 -22.88 -19.17 -5.68
N GLU A 89 -23.50 -19.41 -4.51
CA GLU A 89 -23.44 -18.44 -3.40
C GLU A 89 -22.02 -18.21 -2.89
N ALA A 90 -21.21 -19.26 -2.81
CA ALA A 90 -19.80 -19.15 -2.46
C ALA A 90 -19.01 -18.37 -3.52
N ALA A 91 -19.20 -18.71 -4.81
CA ALA A 91 -18.55 -18.03 -5.93
C ALA A 91 -18.97 -16.53 -6.03
N ASP A 92 -20.25 -16.21 -5.75
CA ASP A 92 -20.76 -14.83 -5.74
C ASP A 92 -20.08 -13.99 -4.63
N LYS A 93 -19.89 -14.59 -3.44
CA LYS A 93 -19.15 -13.94 -2.35
C LYS A 93 -17.68 -13.69 -2.73
N GLU A 94 -17.02 -14.68 -3.32
CA GLU A 94 -15.63 -14.53 -3.78
C GLU A 94 -15.51 -13.47 -4.87
N LEU A 95 -16.40 -13.45 -5.85
CA LEU A 95 -16.41 -12.42 -6.91
C LEU A 95 -16.64 -11.03 -6.36
N LYS A 96 -17.54 -10.86 -5.39
CA LYS A 96 -17.72 -9.57 -4.71
C LYS A 96 -16.46 -9.09 -4.00
N LEU A 97 -15.73 -10.00 -3.37
CA LEU A 97 -14.43 -9.69 -2.73
C LEU A 97 -13.38 -9.27 -3.76
N LEU A 98 -13.30 -9.97 -4.90
CA LEU A 98 -12.35 -9.64 -5.97
C LEU A 98 -12.67 -8.34 -6.71
N LEU A 99 -13.94 -7.89 -6.70
CA LEU A 99 -14.37 -6.62 -7.30
C LEU A 99 -14.08 -5.40 -6.40
N ILE A 100 -13.73 -5.61 -5.13
CA ILE A 100 -13.30 -4.50 -4.26
C ILE A 100 -12.04 -3.88 -4.89
N PRO A 101 -12.02 -2.56 -5.12
CA PRO A 101 -10.82 -1.92 -5.64
C PRO A 101 -9.63 -2.23 -4.72
N SER A 102 -8.65 -2.96 -5.26
CA SER A 102 -7.39 -3.18 -4.57
C SER A 102 -6.67 -1.84 -4.42
N ASP A 103 -6.10 -1.58 -3.26
CA ASP A 103 -5.24 -0.42 -3.08
C ASP A 103 -4.02 -0.56 -4.00
N PRO A 104 -3.69 0.45 -4.83
CA PRO A 104 -2.52 0.40 -5.69
C PRO A 104 -1.22 0.17 -4.91
N ASN A 105 -1.22 0.45 -3.61
CA ASN A 105 -0.08 0.22 -2.74
C ASN A 105 0.00 -1.21 -2.18
N ASP A 106 -1.05 -2.05 -2.33
CA ASP A 106 -1.12 -3.38 -1.70
C ASP A 106 0.05 -4.31 -2.07
N GLU A 107 0.66 -4.10 -3.24
CA GLU A 107 1.82 -4.89 -3.70
C GLU A 107 3.18 -4.27 -3.39
N LYS A 108 3.20 -3.06 -2.80
CA LYS A 108 4.44 -2.37 -2.47
C LYS A 108 5.13 -2.99 -1.25
N ASN A 109 6.43 -2.79 -1.19
CA ASN A 109 7.21 -2.99 0.01
C ASN A 109 6.77 -2.01 1.11
N VAL A 110 7.18 -2.27 2.33
CA VAL A 110 6.75 -1.51 3.51
C VAL A 110 7.95 -0.91 4.22
N ILE A 111 7.85 0.37 4.54
CA ILE A 111 8.67 1.02 5.56
C ILE A 111 7.88 1.00 6.87
N LEU A 112 8.37 0.21 7.83
CA LEU A 112 7.80 0.06 9.15
C LEU A 112 8.56 0.95 10.12
N GLU A 113 7.90 1.93 10.72
CA GLU A 113 8.47 2.79 11.75
C GLU A 113 7.88 2.43 13.10
N ILE A 114 8.73 2.13 14.08
CA ILE A 114 8.35 1.81 15.45
C ILE A 114 9.01 2.84 16.36
N ARG A 115 8.20 3.54 17.16
CA ARG A 115 8.69 4.55 18.10
C ARG A 115 8.17 4.28 19.50
N ALA A 116 9.06 4.39 20.48
CA ALA A 116 8.67 4.39 21.88
C ALA A 116 7.80 5.61 22.18
N GLY A 117 6.62 5.37 22.77
CA GLY A 117 5.70 6.41 23.20
C GLY A 117 5.71 6.60 24.71
N THR A 118 4.53 6.69 25.31
CA THR A 118 4.37 6.87 26.75
C THR A 118 4.81 5.63 27.54
N GLY A 119 5.78 5.75 28.46
CA GLY A 119 6.20 4.62 29.31
C GLY A 119 7.70 4.60 29.64
N GLY A 120 8.47 5.57 29.13
CA GLY A 120 9.92 5.67 29.41
C GLY A 120 10.68 4.43 28.93
N ASP A 121 11.56 3.91 29.80
CA ASP A 121 12.43 2.77 29.50
C ASP A 121 11.66 1.51 29.06
N GLU A 122 10.53 1.23 29.67
CA GLU A 122 9.69 0.09 29.32
C GLU A 122 9.14 0.18 27.89
N ALA A 123 8.79 1.37 27.43
CA ALA A 123 8.35 1.57 26.05
C ALA A 123 9.48 1.27 25.07
N THR A 124 10.74 1.61 25.41
CA THR A 124 11.89 1.31 24.54
C THR A 124 12.20 -0.18 24.46
N LEU A 125 12.08 -0.91 25.56
CA LEU A 125 12.23 -2.37 25.59
C LEU A 125 11.13 -3.05 24.78
N PHE A 126 9.88 -2.61 24.95
CA PHE A 126 8.76 -3.14 24.17
C PHE A 126 8.89 -2.84 22.67
N ALA A 127 9.42 -1.67 22.29
CA ALA A 127 9.70 -1.35 20.89
C ALA A 127 10.70 -2.35 20.28
N ALA A 128 11.76 -2.72 21.00
CA ALA A 128 12.72 -3.73 20.56
C ALA A 128 12.08 -5.11 20.39
N GLU A 129 11.20 -5.50 21.32
CA GLU A 129 10.45 -6.76 21.22
C GLU A 129 9.50 -6.77 20.01
N MET A 130 8.85 -5.64 19.71
CA MET A 130 7.99 -5.51 18.53
C MET A 130 8.78 -5.60 17.22
N VAL A 131 9.96 -4.99 17.13
CA VAL A 131 10.87 -5.16 15.97
C VAL A 131 11.19 -6.65 15.78
N ARG A 132 11.52 -7.36 16.85
CA ARG A 132 11.78 -8.80 16.81
C ARG A 132 10.55 -9.59 16.36
N MET A 133 9.36 -9.26 16.86
CA MET A 133 8.09 -9.90 16.48
C MET A 133 7.83 -9.76 14.98
N TYR A 134 7.99 -8.54 14.42
CA TYR A 134 7.81 -8.32 12.99
C TYR A 134 8.92 -8.97 12.15
N SER A 135 10.16 -9.03 12.64
CA SER A 135 11.23 -9.78 11.97
C SER A 135 10.88 -11.26 11.81
N ARG A 136 10.38 -11.89 12.89
CA ARG A 136 9.94 -13.29 12.85
C ARG A 136 8.72 -13.50 11.97
N TYR A 137 7.80 -12.55 11.97
CA TYR A 137 6.67 -12.58 11.04
C TYR A 137 7.14 -12.53 9.57
N ALA A 138 8.09 -11.65 9.25
CA ALA A 138 8.68 -11.55 7.92
C ALA A 138 9.41 -12.85 7.52
N GLU A 139 10.18 -13.46 8.42
CA GLU A 139 10.84 -14.76 8.19
C GLU A 139 9.83 -15.86 7.85
N ARG A 140 8.72 -15.96 8.57
CA ARG A 140 7.65 -16.94 8.30
C ARG A 140 7.04 -16.80 6.92
N HIS A 141 6.93 -15.56 6.43
CA HIS A 141 6.42 -15.24 5.08
C HIS A 141 7.50 -15.23 4.00
N ARG A 142 8.78 -15.51 4.36
CA ARG A 142 9.93 -15.44 3.47
C ARG A 142 10.15 -14.05 2.87
N TRP A 143 9.83 -13.02 3.64
CA TRP A 143 10.10 -11.64 3.31
C TRP A 143 11.49 -11.24 3.79
N ARG A 144 12.14 -10.35 3.06
CA ARG A 144 13.38 -9.73 3.49
C ARG A 144 13.09 -8.65 4.52
N PHE A 145 13.80 -8.68 5.63
CA PHE A 145 13.68 -7.71 6.72
C PHE A 145 15.02 -7.01 6.91
N GLU A 146 15.07 -5.69 6.72
CA GLU A 146 16.29 -4.89 6.79
C GLU A 146 16.06 -3.68 7.69
N VAL A 147 16.88 -3.53 8.72
CA VAL A 147 16.85 -2.36 9.61
C VAL A 147 17.63 -1.24 8.94
N LEU A 148 16.93 -0.18 8.54
CA LEU A 148 17.54 1.00 7.90
C LEU A 148 18.14 1.93 8.94
N GLU A 149 17.42 2.17 10.04
CA GLU A 149 17.84 3.04 11.12
C GLU A 149 17.33 2.51 12.47
N ALA A 150 18.17 2.60 13.50
CA ALA A 150 17.78 2.26 14.86
C ALA A 150 18.44 3.21 15.85
N SER A 151 17.62 3.81 16.72
CA SER A 151 18.10 4.64 17.84
C SER A 151 17.94 3.84 19.14
N GLU A 152 19.06 3.40 19.69
CA GLU A 152 19.09 2.58 20.90
C GLU A 152 18.89 3.41 22.17
N SER A 153 18.35 2.77 23.22
CA SER A 153 18.35 3.31 24.58
C SER A 153 19.51 2.69 25.39
N GLY A 154 19.93 3.38 26.44
CA GLY A 154 21.04 2.91 27.30
C GLY A 154 20.82 1.56 28.02
N ILE A 155 19.62 0.98 27.91
CA ILE A 155 19.20 -0.28 28.56
C ILE A 155 18.95 -1.42 27.58
N GLY A 156 19.37 -1.27 26.31
CA GLY A 156 19.17 -2.28 25.27
C GLY A 156 17.79 -2.26 24.61
N GLY A 157 16.98 -1.22 24.84
CA GLY A 157 15.74 -0.95 24.12
C GLY A 157 15.94 -0.07 22.90
N LEU A 158 14.88 0.19 22.14
CA LEU A 158 14.87 1.05 20.97
C LEU A 158 13.96 2.26 21.19
N LYS A 159 14.49 3.47 21.02
CA LYS A 159 13.67 4.69 21.01
C LYS A 159 12.89 4.81 19.70
N GLU A 160 13.56 4.47 18.63
CA GLU A 160 13.03 4.47 17.26
C GLU A 160 13.70 3.37 16.44
N ALA A 161 12.97 2.74 15.57
CA ALA A 161 13.48 1.86 14.55
C ALA A 161 12.72 2.07 13.24
N ILE A 162 13.45 2.16 12.13
CA ILE A 162 12.93 2.22 10.78
C ILE A 162 13.41 0.97 10.04
N VAL A 163 12.47 0.21 9.52
CA VAL A 163 12.73 -1.10 8.92
C VAL A 163 12.09 -1.16 7.54
N LEU A 164 12.82 -1.66 6.57
CA LEU A 164 12.31 -2.02 5.25
C LEU A 164 11.93 -3.50 5.23
N ILE A 165 10.71 -3.79 4.77
CA ILE A 165 10.21 -5.16 4.58
C ILE A 165 9.87 -5.32 3.11
N GLU A 166 10.59 -6.22 2.43
CA GLU A 166 10.45 -6.49 1.00
C GLU A 166 9.86 -7.88 0.77
N GLY A 167 8.87 -7.98 -0.10
CA GLY A 167 8.23 -9.26 -0.43
C GLY A 167 6.93 -9.13 -1.20
N ASP A 168 6.24 -10.24 -1.36
CA ASP A 168 4.95 -10.25 -2.06
C ASP A 168 3.82 -9.78 -1.15
N LYS A 169 3.06 -8.77 -1.60
CA LYS A 169 1.86 -8.22 -0.93
C LYS A 169 2.10 -7.81 0.54
N VAL A 170 3.29 -7.28 0.85
CA VAL A 170 3.66 -6.92 2.23
C VAL A 170 2.74 -5.84 2.77
N TYR A 171 2.51 -4.77 1.99
CA TYR A 171 1.66 -3.66 2.43
C TYR A 171 0.21 -4.10 2.66
N SER A 172 -0.35 -4.97 1.82
CA SER A 172 -1.73 -5.45 1.98
C SER A 172 -1.96 -6.16 3.31
N LYS A 173 -0.92 -6.86 3.82
CA LYS A 173 -0.98 -7.56 5.11
C LYS A 173 -0.71 -6.64 6.29
N LEU A 174 0.29 -5.76 6.19
CA LEU A 174 0.74 -4.95 7.32
C LEU A 174 0.03 -3.60 7.48
N LYS A 175 -0.66 -3.07 6.46
CA LYS A 175 -1.31 -1.74 6.49
C LYS A 175 -2.23 -1.52 7.69
N HIS A 176 -2.81 -2.58 8.23
CA HIS A 176 -3.69 -2.50 9.41
C HIS A 176 -2.95 -2.60 10.74
N GLU A 177 -1.61 -2.72 10.74
CA GLU A 177 -0.79 -2.70 11.97
C GLU A 177 -0.44 -1.28 12.44
N SER A 178 -0.76 -0.25 11.64
CA SER A 178 -0.52 1.14 12.00
C SER A 178 -1.39 1.58 13.17
N GLY A 179 -0.77 2.22 14.18
CA GLY A 179 -1.46 2.78 15.34
C GLY A 179 -0.68 2.64 16.64
N VAL A 180 -1.38 2.80 17.76
CA VAL A 180 -0.80 2.72 19.10
C VAL A 180 -0.95 1.29 19.66
N HIS A 181 0.17 0.66 19.99
CA HIS A 181 0.24 -0.65 20.63
C HIS A 181 0.55 -0.47 22.11
N ARG A 182 -0.31 -1.01 22.96
CA ARG A 182 -0.22 -0.88 24.42
C ARG A 182 0.25 -2.17 25.06
N VAL A 183 1.24 -2.09 25.93
CA VAL A 183 1.73 -3.21 26.73
C VAL A 183 1.33 -3.05 28.20
N GLN A 184 0.97 -4.14 28.84
CA GLN A 184 0.66 -4.24 30.26
C GLN A 184 1.47 -5.39 30.86
N ARG A 185 2.55 -5.05 31.58
CA ARG A 185 3.38 -6.01 32.32
C ARG A 185 4.11 -5.34 33.48
N VAL A 186 4.73 -6.14 34.32
CA VAL A 186 5.72 -5.66 35.29
C VAL A 186 7.03 -5.44 34.51
N PRO A 187 7.54 -4.22 34.39
CA PRO A 187 8.79 -3.96 33.68
C PRO A 187 9.95 -4.70 34.32
N GLN A 188 10.96 -5.06 33.53
CA GLN A 188 12.21 -5.64 34.05
C GLN A 188 12.99 -4.61 34.92
N THR A 189 12.71 -3.34 34.77
CA THR A 189 13.30 -2.23 35.53
C THR A 189 12.55 -1.89 36.83
N GLU A 190 11.40 -2.55 37.09
CA GLU A 190 10.54 -2.27 38.24
C GLU A 190 10.84 -3.17 39.41
N ALA A 191 11.33 -2.63 40.50
CA ALA A 191 11.70 -3.37 41.70
C ALA A 191 10.50 -3.73 42.60
N SER A 192 9.37 -2.99 42.52
CA SER A 192 8.21 -3.14 43.39
C SER A 192 7.14 -4.09 42.83
N GLY A 193 7.34 -4.71 41.68
CA GLY A 193 6.41 -5.66 41.08
C GLY A 193 5.09 -5.02 40.56
N ARG A 194 5.04 -3.71 40.40
CA ARG A 194 3.84 -3.01 39.90
C ARG A 194 3.68 -3.20 38.40
N ILE A 195 2.43 -3.44 37.97
CA ILE A 195 2.11 -3.49 36.55
C ILE A 195 2.14 -2.08 35.97
N HIS A 196 3.01 -1.88 34.97
CA HIS A 196 3.03 -0.64 34.20
C HIS A 196 2.26 -0.80 32.89
N THR A 197 1.75 0.31 32.41
CA THR A 197 1.09 0.40 31.12
C THR A 197 1.90 1.36 30.24
N SER A 198 2.58 0.80 29.25
CA SER A 198 3.38 1.55 28.30
C SER A 198 2.78 1.44 26.91
N ALA A 199 3.14 2.37 26.03
CA ALA A 199 2.67 2.41 24.66
C ALA A 199 3.81 2.70 23.69
N ILE A 200 3.72 2.13 22.53
CA ILE A 200 4.55 2.42 21.36
C ILE A 200 3.65 2.79 20.18
N THR A 201 4.21 3.44 19.20
CA THR A 201 3.53 3.75 17.95
C THR A 201 4.17 2.98 16.80
N VAL A 202 3.33 2.45 15.94
CA VAL A 202 3.71 1.76 14.72
C VAL A 202 3.13 2.52 13.54
N ALA A 203 3.94 2.90 12.57
CA ALA A 203 3.49 3.43 11.30
C ALA A 203 3.93 2.49 10.18
N VAL A 204 3.02 2.17 9.27
CA VAL A 204 3.25 1.31 8.12
C VAL A 204 3.05 2.14 6.87
N LEU A 205 4.13 2.48 6.20
CA LEU A 205 4.14 3.33 5.01
C LEU A 205 4.50 2.48 3.79
N PRO A 206 3.84 2.68 2.64
CA PRO A 206 4.29 2.04 1.41
C PRO A 206 5.64 2.66 0.99
N GLU A 207 6.53 1.82 0.46
CA GLU A 207 7.78 2.31 -0.11
C GLU A 207 7.49 3.30 -1.24
N ALA A 208 8.14 4.47 -1.18
CA ALA A 208 7.99 5.50 -2.18
C ALA A 208 8.72 5.12 -3.47
N GLU A 209 8.09 5.34 -4.61
CA GLU A 209 8.77 5.24 -5.90
C GLU A 209 9.62 6.50 -6.12
N GLU A 210 10.77 6.33 -6.77
CA GLU A 210 11.60 7.46 -7.18
C GLU A 210 10.79 8.40 -8.09
N VAL A 211 10.85 9.69 -7.78
CA VAL A 211 10.15 10.71 -8.56
C VAL A 211 10.98 11.06 -9.79
N ASP A 212 10.58 10.57 -10.94
CA ASP A 212 11.16 10.98 -12.23
C ASP A 212 10.32 12.10 -12.87
N VAL A 213 10.83 13.33 -12.76
CA VAL A 213 10.15 14.52 -13.30
C VAL A 213 10.37 14.62 -14.81
N LYS A 214 9.33 14.27 -15.57
CA LYS A 214 9.30 14.50 -17.02
C LYS A 214 8.82 15.92 -17.32
N ILE A 215 9.68 16.71 -17.96
CA ILE A 215 9.37 18.09 -18.37
C ILE A 215 8.92 18.07 -19.82
N ASP A 216 7.65 18.44 -20.08
CA ASP A 216 7.18 18.63 -21.46
C ASP A 216 7.68 20.00 -21.97
N PRO A 217 8.29 20.08 -23.15
CA PRO A 217 8.67 21.35 -23.77
C PRO A 217 7.53 22.35 -23.96
N LYS A 218 6.28 21.89 -24.05
CA LYS A 218 5.08 22.73 -24.13
C LYS A 218 4.78 23.52 -22.88
N ASP A 219 5.21 23.01 -21.73
CA ASP A 219 5.01 23.62 -20.41
C ASP A 219 6.09 24.65 -20.08
N LEU A 220 7.02 24.89 -21.01
CA LEU A 220 8.12 25.83 -20.84
C LEU A 220 7.92 27.10 -21.66
N ARG A 221 8.00 28.25 -20.96
CA ARG A 221 8.20 29.54 -21.62
C ARG A 221 9.67 29.93 -21.48
N ILE A 222 10.32 30.15 -22.62
CA ILE A 222 11.74 30.49 -22.70
C ILE A 222 11.86 31.92 -23.24
N ASP A 223 12.34 32.81 -22.40
CA ASP A 223 12.59 34.21 -22.70
C ASP A 223 14.10 34.46 -22.78
N THR A 224 14.57 35.18 -23.79
CA THR A 224 15.97 35.59 -23.91
C THR A 224 16.11 37.09 -23.69
N PHE A 225 17.17 37.49 -23.01
CA PHE A 225 17.41 38.90 -22.70
C PHE A 225 18.91 39.21 -22.64
N CYS A 226 19.25 40.48 -22.60
CA CYS A 226 20.65 40.90 -22.46
C CYS A 226 21.13 40.63 -21.01
N SER A 227 22.35 40.10 -20.88
CA SER A 227 22.94 39.85 -19.54
C SER A 227 23.20 41.16 -18.80
N SER A 228 23.02 41.14 -17.46
CA SER A 228 23.31 42.28 -16.61
C SER A 228 24.75 42.18 -16.10
N GLY A 229 25.52 43.28 -16.15
CA GLY A 229 26.87 43.32 -15.61
C GLY A 229 27.71 44.45 -16.21
N PRO A 230 28.86 44.76 -15.61
CA PRO A 230 29.83 45.69 -16.16
C PRO A 230 30.44 45.10 -17.44
N GLY A 231 30.10 45.64 -18.62
CA GLY A 231 30.58 45.09 -19.88
C GLY A 231 30.36 46.05 -21.06
N GLY A 232 31.12 45.84 -22.14
CA GLY A 232 31.05 46.58 -23.36
C GLY A 232 29.88 46.17 -24.27
N GLN A 233 29.97 46.44 -25.59
CA GLN A 233 28.92 46.19 -26.60
C GLN A 233 28.36 44.76 -26.57
N SER A 234 29.16 43.73 -26.23
CA SER A 234 28.71 42.33 -26.21
C SER A 234 27.65 42.04 -25.13
N VAL A 235 27.68 42.70 -23.99
CA VAL A 235 26.70 42.52 -22.90
C VAL A 235 25.38 43.21 -23.21
N ASN A 236 25.45 44.36 -23.85
CA ASN A 236 24.28 45.22 -24.11
C ASN A 236 23.54 44.88 -25.42
N THR A 237 24.16 44.14 -26.35
CA THR A 237 23.59 43.87 -27.69
C THR A 237 23.28 42.40 -27.91
N THR A 238 23.90 41.48 -27.14
CA THR A 238 23.73 40.06 -27.35
C THR A 238 22.72 39.47 -26.35
N TYR A 239 21.65 38.85 -26.83
CA TYR A 239 20.64 38.14 -26.00
C TYR A 239 21.19 36.79 -25.52
N SER A 240 22.23 36.82 -24.70
CA SER A 240 22.88 35.61 -24.19
C SER A 240 22.23 35.04 -22.96
N ALA A 241 21.56 35.87 -22.17
CA ALA A 241 20.86 35.42 -20.95
C ALA A 241 19.53 34.73 -21.32
N VAL A 242 19.21 33.69 -20.57
CA VAL A 242 18.01 32.86 -20.74
C VAL A 242 17.22 32.76 -19.45
N ARG A 243 15.92 33.02 -19.53
CA ARG A 243 14.96 32.78 -18.47
C ARG A 243 13.99 31.67 -18.92
N ILE A 244 13.87 30.62 -18.14
CA ILE A 244 12.94 29.56 -18.36
C ILE A 244 11.90 29.60 -17.25
N THR A 245 10.62 29.66 -17.65
CA THR A 245 9.49 29.60 -16.71
C THR A 245 8.73 28.31 -16.99
N HIS A 246 8.55 27.49 -15.97
CA HIS A 246 7.69 26.31 -16.03
C HIS A 246 6.26 26.75 -15.72
N LEU A 247 5.37 26.72 -16.72
CA LEU A 247 4.02 27.29 -16.64
C LEU A 247 3.15 26.65 -15.55
N PRO A 248 3.14 25.32 -15.35
CA PRO A 248 2.25 24.71 -14.35
C PRO A 248 2.63 25.04 -12.90
N THR A 249 3.95 25.17 -12.60
CA THR A 249 4.44 25.42 -11.25
C THR A 249 4.90 26.86 -11.00
N ASN A 250 4.94 27.69 -12.05
CA ASN A 250 5.48 29.06 -12.02
C ASN A 250 6.94 29.15 -11.52
N VAL A 251 7.70 28.06 -11.56
CA VAL A 251 9.12 28.08 -11.23
C VAL A 251 9.90 28.80 -12.31
N VAL A 252 10.65 29.81 -11.94
CA VAL A 252 11.46 30.61 -12.86
C VAL A 252 12.95 30.40 -12.57
N VAL A 253 13.70 30.09 -13.62
CA VAL A 253 15.15 29.97 -13.59
C VAL A 253 15.74 30.93 -14.63
N SER A 254 16.69 31.75 -14.20
CA SER A 254 17.40 32.68 -15.07
C SER A 254 18.91 32.42 -15.01
N MET A 255 19.55 32.28 -16.17
CA MET A 255 20.99 32.03 -16.30
C MET A 255 21.62 33.02 -17.28
N GLN A 256 22.74 33.62 -16.88
CA GLN A 256 23.49 34.61 -17.64
C GLN A 256 25.01 34.48 -17.55
N ASP A 257 25.51 33.37 -17.00
CA ASP A 257 26.92 33.17 -16.62
C ASP A 257 27.82 32.96 -17.83
N GLU A 258 27.25 32.36 -18.89
CA GLU A 258 28.00 32.02 -20.07
C GLU A 258 27.76 33.05 -21.21
N LYS A 259 28.74 33.21 -22.10
CA LYS A 259 28.62 34.05 -23.30
C LYS A 259 27.70 33.43 -24.37
N SER A 260 27.43 32.13 -24.27
CA SER A 260 26.62 31.37 -25.22
C SER A 260 25.21 31.17 -24.68
N GLN A 261 24.20 31.61 -25.44
CA GLN A 261 22.79 31.39 -25.15
C GLN A 261 22.43 29.89 -24.99
N ILE A 262 23.04 29.05 -25.87
CA ILE A 262 22.78 27.59 -25.82
C ILE A 262 23.26 27.01 -24.51
N LYS A 263 24.48 27.38 -24.05
CA LYS A 263 25.00 26.90 -22.74
C LYS A 263 24.18 27.42 -21.57
N ASN A 264 23.72 28.68 -21.60
CA ASN A 264 22.84 29.23 -20.56
C ASN A 264 21.49 28.50 -20.55
N ARG A 265 20.92 28.15 -21.71
CA ARG A 265 19.70 27.36 -21.79
C ARG A 265 19.87 25.95 -21.20
N GLU A 266 20.97 25.28 -21.53
CA GLU A 266 21.28 23.94 -20.95
C GLU A 266 21.43 23.99 -19.43
N LYS A 267 22.18 24.99 -18.91
CA LYS A 267 22.31 25.22 -17.47
C LYS A 267 20.97 25.51 -16.82
N ALA A 268 20.16 26.39 -17.41
CA ALA A 268 18.83 26.75 -16.91
C ALA A 268 17.91 25.52 -16.85
N MET A 269 17.92 24.66 -17.89
CA MET A 269 17.16 23.41 -17.90
C MET A 269 17.61 22.42 -16.81
N ARG A 270 18.92 22.33 -16.57
CA ARG A 270 19.45 21.47 -15.50
C ARG A 270 19.00 21.95 -14.12
N VAL A 271 19.09 23.25 -13.86
CA VAL A 271 18.65 23.84 -12.59
C VAL A 271 17.14 23.77 -12.44
N LEU A 272 16.38 23.98 -13.53
CA LEU A 272 14.93 23.84 -13.50
C LEU A 272 14.51 22.40 -13.12
N ARG A 273 15.18 21.40 -13.72
CA ARG A 273 14.91 19.99 -13.41
C ARG A 273 15.17 19.68 -11.93
N ALA A 274 16.30 20.13 -11.39
CA ALA A 274 16.62 19.94 -9.98
C ALA A 274 15.59 20.61 -9.05
N ARG A 275 15.15 21.85 -9.36
CA ARG A 275 14.13 22.54 -8.55
C ARG A 275 12.76 21.90 -8.64
N LEU A 276 12.37 21.39 -9.80
CA LEU A 276 11.08 20.68 -9.95
C LEU A 276 11.11 19.35 -9.21
N GLN A 277 12.23 18.66 -9.26
CA GLN A 277 12.43 17.42 -8.49
C GLN A 277 12.33 17.69 -6.98
N GLU A 278 13.04 18.69 -6.47
CA GLU A 278 12.97 19.11 -5.06
C GLU A 278 11.54 19.46 -4.62
N LEU A 279 10.80 20.22 -5.44
CA LEU A 279 9.39 20.54 -5.17
C LEU A 279 8.49 19.31 -5.11
N GLU A 280 8.72 18.32 -5.95
CA GLU A 280 7.90 17.11 -5.96
C GLU A 280 8.27 16.19 -4.79
N GLU A 281 9.56 16.08 -4.45
CA GLU A 281 10.05 15.40 -3.25
C GLU A 281 9.47 16.06 -1.99
N ASP A 282 9.45 17.39 -1.89
CA ASP A 282 8.86 18.11 -0.76
C ASP A 282 7.36 17.83 -0.62
N LYS A 283 6.61 17.80 -1.72
CA LYS A 283 5.18 17.44 -1.70
C LYS A 283 4.98 16.00 -1.24
N GLN A 284 5.80 15.08 -1.73
CA GLN A 284 5.73 13.68 -1.34
C GLN A 284 6.03 13.50 0.14
N HIS A 285 7.09 14.16 0.64
CA HIS A 285 7.43 14.16 2.06
C HIS A 285 6.34 14.78 2.93
N ALA A 286 5.72 15.88 2.49
CA ALA A 286 4.60 16.50 3.21
C ALA A 286 3.37 15.58 3.27
N ALA A 287 3.06 14.89 2.17
CA ALA A 287 1.96 13.92 2.11
C ALA A 287 2.23 12.74 3.05
N GLN A 288 3.42 12.13 2.99
CA GLN A 288 3.83 11.05 3.90
C GLN A 288 3.83 11.47 5.37
N ALA A 289 4.30 12.69 5.67
CA ALA A 289 4.28 13.22 7.03
C ALA A 289 2.85 13.43 7.56
N SER A 290 1.92 13.84 6.69
CA SER A 290 0.50 13.96 7.03
C SER A 290 -0.13 12.59 7.27
N GLU A 291 0.13 11.62 6.39
CA GLU A 291 -0.35 10.25 6.51
C GLU A 291 0.19 9.59 7.79
N ARG A 292 1.49 9.71 8.06
CA ARG A 292 2.10 9.23 9.31
C ARG A 292 1.41 9.81 10.56
N ARG A 293 1.12 11.12 10.59
CA ARG A 293 0.42 11.75 11.71
C ARG A 293 -1.00 11.20 11.89
N SER A 294 -1.71 10.94 10.81
CA SER A 294 -3.06 10.36 10.88
C SER A 294 -3.06 8.93 11.41
N MET A 295 -2.02 8.13 11.08
CA MET A 295 -1.87 6.76 11.53
C MET A 295 -1.53 6.66 13.02
N VAL A 296 -0.66 7.55 13.52
CA VAL A 296 -0.09 7.48 14.87
C VAL A 296 -0.93 8.26 15.89
N GLY A 297 -1.72 9.25 15.43
CA GLY A 297 -2.49 10.13 16.32
C GLY A 297 -1.58 10.91 17.28
N SER A 298 -2.00 11.04 18.54
CA SER A 298 -1.23 11.68 19.60
C SER A 298 -0.15 10.76 20.22
N GLY A 299 -0.20 9.46 19.94
CA GLY A 299 0.64 8.44 20.58
C GLY A 299 0.26 8.16 22.05
N ASP A 300 -0.89 8.66 22.49
CA ASP A 300 -1.37 8.38 23.85
C ASP A 300 -1.88 6.94 23.96
N ARG A 301 -1.61 6.31 25.09
CA ARG A 301 -2.06 4.94 25.41
C ARG A 301 -3.59 4.75 25.39
N SER A 302 -4.37 5.82 25.39
CA SER A 302 -5.83 5.77 25.24
C SER A 302 -6.27 5.46 23.81
N GLU A 303 -5.48 5.85 22.81
CA GLU A 303 -5.73 5.63 21.38
C GLU A 303 -5.33 4.23 20.88
N LYS A 304 -5.11 3.32 21.81
CA LYS A 304 -4.67 1.95 21.53
C LYS A 304 -5.51 1.23 20.49
N ILE A 305 -4.88 0.65 19.50
CA ILE A 305 -5.49 -0.32 18.58
C ILE A 305 -5.40 -1.74 19.13
N ARG A 306 -4.27 -2.09 19.80
CA ARG A 306 -4.03 -3.42 20.33
C ARG A 306 -3.40 -3.36 21.73
N THR A 307 -3.79 -4.30 22.61
CA THR A 307 -3.23 -4.43 23.96
C THR A 307 -2.59 -5.80 24.13
N TYR A 308 -1.35 -5.79 24.59
CA TYR A 308 -0.54 -6.97 24.95
C TYR A 308 -0.52 -7.09 26.48
N ASN A 309 -1.24 -8.06 27.04
CA ASN A 309 -1.33 -8.29 28.47
C ASN A 309 -0.53 -9.53 28.85
N PHE A 310 0.67 -9.32 29.37
CA PHE A 310 1.57 -10.40 29.75
C PHE A 310 1.09 -11.20 30.97
N LYS A 311 0.40 -10.54 31.92
CA LYS A 311 -0.12 -11.22 33.10
C LYS A 311 -1.18 -12.26 32.75
N GLU A 312 -2.01 -11.97 31.77
CA GLU A 312 -3.13 -12.83 31.37
C GLU A 312 -2.80 -13.64 30.11
N ASN A 313 -1.55 -13.57 29.62
CA ASN A 313 -1.08 -14.21 28.39
C ASN A 313 -2.03 -14.01 27.20
N ARG A 314 -2.52 -12.77 27.02
CA ARG A 314 -3.48 -12.45 25.96
C ARG A 314 -3.11 -11.20 25.18
N VAL A 315 -3.53 -11.18 23.92
CA VAL A 315 -3.49 -10.01 23.04
C VAL A 315 -4.91 -9.71 22.57
N THR A 316 -5.32 -8.45 22.69
CA THR A 316 -6.66 -8.00 22.28
C THR A 316 -6.54 -6.89 21.25
N ASP A 317 -7.12 -7.08 20.06
CA ASP A 317 -7.32 -6.04 19.08
C ASP A 317 -8.68 -5.36 19.32
N HIS A 318 -8.65 -4.07 19.66
CA HIS A 318 -9.84 -3.33 20.07
C HIS A 318 -10.72 -2.89 18.91
N ARG A 319 -10.21 -2.89 17.68
CA ARG A 319 -10.96 -2.49 16.48
C ARG A 319 -12.04 -3.50 16.13
N ILE A 320 -11.72 -4.79 16.30
CA ILE A 320 -12.61 -5.90 15.96
C ILE A 320 -13.02 -6.73 17.18
N GLY A 321 -12.55 -6.36 18.40
CA GLY A 321 -12.84 -7.07 19.64
C GLY A 321 -12.22 -8.48 19.73
N LEU A 322 -11.27 -8.81 18.83
CA LEU A 322 -10.62 -10.13 18.82
C LEU A 322 -9.61 -10.26 19.94
N THR A 323 -9.73 -11.32 20.73
CA THR A 323 -8.79 -11.66 21.80
C THR A 323 -8.19 -13.04 21.57
N ILE A 324 -6.86 -13.14 21.63
CA ILE A 324 -6.10 -14.40 21.51
C ILE A 324 -5.31 -14.62 22.80
N HIS A 325 -5.51 -15.79 23.42
CA HIS A 325 -4.86 -16.21 24.67
C HIS A 325 -3.59 -17.02 24.39
N GLN A 326 -2.66 -16.46 23.65
CA GLN A 326 -1.37 -17.05 23.27
C GLN A 326 -0.38 -15.93 22.93
N LEU A 327 -0.18 -14.99 23.86
CA LEU A 327 0.69 -13.83 23.66
C LEU A 327 2.12 -14.25 23.24
N ASP A 328 2.64 -15.33 23.85
CA ASP A 328 3.98 -15.81 23.54
C ASP A 328 4.13 -16.17 22.06
N LEU A 329 3.13 -16.85 21.47
CA LEU A 329 3.14 -17.18 20.04
C LEU A 329 3.04 -15.94 19.15
N VAL A 330 2.26 -14.95 19.58
CA VAL A 330 2.15 -13.66 18.87
C VAL A 330 3.50 -12.95 18.85
N MET A 331 4.20 -12.91 20.00
CA MET A 331 5.55 -12.31 20.08
C MET A 331 6.60 -13.09 19.28
N GLU A 332 6.35 -14.37 18.98
CA GLU A 332 7.15 -15.20 18.08
C GLU A 332 6.73 -15.07 16.60
N GLY A 333 5.93 -14.04 16.27
CA GLY A 333 5.55 -13.70 14.90
C GLY A 333 4.30 -14.42 14.38
N ASN A 334 3.42 -14.96 15.23
CA ASN A 334 2.14 -15.51 14.77
C ASN A 334 1.06 -14.43 14.72
N LEU A 335 1.15 -13.54 13.74
CA LEU A 335 0.22 -12.41 13.57
C LEU A 335 -0.94 -12.72 12.60
N ASP A 336 -0.86 -13.80 11.83
CA ASP A 336 -1.86 -14.13 10.80
C ASP A 336 -3.30 -14.11 11.34
N PRO A 337 -3.63 -14.66 12.54
CA PRO A 337 -5.01 -14.64 13.03
C PRO A 337 -5.58 -13.23 13.22
N PHE A 338 -4.74 -12.24 13.56
CA PHE A 338 -5.17 -10.84 13.66
C PHE A 338 -5.26 -10.19 12.28
N ILE A 339 -4.25 -10.41 11.43
CA ILE A 339 -4.16 -9.79 10.12
C ILE A 339 -5.30 -10.26 9.23
N ASP A 340 -5.56 -11.56 9.17
CA ASP A 340 -6.64 -12.12 8.36
C ASP A 340 -8.02 -11.65 8.83
N ALA A 341 -8.24 -11.60 10.15
CA ALA A 341 -9.48 -11.07 10.71
C ALA A 341 -9.69 -9.58 10.43
N LEU A 342 -8.61 -8.77 10.49
CA LEU A 342 -8.67 -7.34 10.16
C LEU A 342 -8.91 -7.12 8.67
N VAL A 343 -8.22 -7.85 7.80
CA VAL A 343 -8.43 -7.79 6.34
C VAL A 343 -9.89 -8.13 6.01
N ALA A 344 -10.42 -9.23 6.57
CA ALA A 344 -11.82 -9.63 6.36
C ALA A 344 -12.81 -8.56 6.88
N HIS A 345 -12.54 -7.96 8.05
CA HIS A 345 -13.39 -6.91 8.61
C HIS A 345 -13.45 -5.68 7.70
N TYR A 346 -12.30 -5.15 7.29
CA TYR A 346 -12.24 -3.95 6.42
C TYR A 346 -12.75 -4.22 5.00
N GLN A 347 -12.57 -5.42 4.48
CA GLN A 347 -13.19 -5.84 3.23
C GLN A 347 -14.73 -5.84 3.34
N ALA A 348 -15.27 -6.39 4.43
CA ALA A 348 -16.71 -6.38 4.68
C ALA A 348 -17.28 -4.96 4.85
N GLU A 349 -16.54 -4.05 5.49
CA GLU A 349 -16.92 -2.64 5.60
C GLU A 349 -16.95 -1.94 4.22
N LYS A 350 -15.92 -2.16 3.38
CA LYS A 350 -15.88 -1.63 2.02
C LYS A 350 -17.07 -2.12 1.18
N LEU A 351 -17.38 -3.43 1.25
CA LEU A 351 -18.55 -4.00 0.56
C LEU A 351 -19.87 -3.36 1.01
N LYS A 352 -20.04 -3.12 2.33
CA LYS A 352 -21.23 -2.44 2.86
C LYS A 352 -21.32 -1.00 2.36
N ALA A 353 -20.20 -0.28 2.33
CA ALA A 353 -20.15 1.09 1.85
C ALA A 353 -20.50 1.19 0.35
N GLU A 354 -20.00 0.28 -0.48
CA GLU A 354 -20.36 0.21 -1.90
C GLU A 354 -21.82 -0.18 -2.13
N ALA A 355 -22.37 -1.09 -1.31
CA ALA A 355 -23.76 -1.48 -1.39
C ALA A 355 -24.75 -0.35 -1.01
N VAL A 356 -24.29 0.61 -0.17
CA VAL A 356 -25.08 1.81 0.20
C VAL A 356 -24.95 2.91 -0.86
N ALA A 357 -23.85 2.95 -1.60
CA ALA A 357 -23.58 3.95 -2.64
C ALA A 357 -24.15 3.58 -4.03
N ALA A 358 -24.57 2.33 -4.22
CA ALA A 358 -25.20 1.79 -5.43
C ALA A 358 -26.72 1.77 -5.32
#